data_8a8274134530b46222111081191e25e6
#
_entry.id   8a8274134530b46222111081191e25e6
#
_cell.length_a   1.000
_cell.length_b   1.000
_cell.length_c   1.000
_cell.angle_alpha   90.00
_cell.angle_beta   90.00
_cell.angle_gamma   90.00
#
_symmetry.space_group_name_H-M   'P 1'
#
loop_
_entity.id
_entity.type
_entity.pdbx_description
1 polymer ?
#
loop_
_entity_poly.entity_id
_entity_poly.type
_entity_poly.pdbx_seq_one_letter_code
_entity_poly.pdbx_strand_id
1 'polypeptide(L)'
;MEIKDIKAVYFVGAGGIGMSAIARYFLHRGVVVAGYDKTSTELTRQLEKEGMAIHYEENTQLIPKACRNPQNTLVVYTPAIPKEHAELAYFHNNGFEVEKRAQVLGTLTRTHKG
;
A
#
# COMPACT_ATOMS: atom_id res chain seq x y z
N MET A 1 -3.87 -13.72 -4.29
CA MET A 1 -2.90 -13.80 -3.17
C MET A 1 -3.68 -13.78 -1.86
N GLU A 2 -3.41 -14.72 -1.01
CA GLU A 2 -4.09 -14.74 0.29
C GLU A 2 -3.35 -13.84 1.28
N ILE A 3 -4.08 -13.33 2.26
CA ILE A 3 -3.50 -12.41 3.25
C ILE A 3 -2.29 -13.02 3.95
N LYS A 4 -2.34 -14.31 4.26
CA LYS A 4 -1.22 -14.97 4.95
C LYS A 4 0.05 -15.02 4.12
N ASP A 5 -0.05 -14.87 2.80
CA ASP A 5 1.08 -14.92 1.90
C ASP A 5 1.68 -13.54 1.63
N ILE A 6 1.03 -12.50 2.11
CA ILE A 6 1.49 -11.13 1.89
C ILE A 6 2.63 -10.81 2.85
N LYS A 7 3.78 -10.44 2.30
CA LYS A 7 4.95 -10.05 3.09
C LYS A 7 5.19 -8.55 3.05
N ALA A 8 4.63 -7.86 2.06
CA ALA A 8 4.78 -6.42 1.92
C ALA A 8 3.52 -5.83 1.32
N VAL A 9 3.19 -4.61 1.71
CA VAL A 9 2.05 -3.89 1.16
C VAL A 9 2.53 -2.50 0.77
N TYR A 10 2.22 -2.08 -0.44
CA TYR A 10 2.60 -0.78 -0.94
C TYR A 10 1.35 0.03 -1.27
N PHE A 11 1.31 1.26 -0.77
CA PHE A 11 0.16 2.13 -0.97
C PHE A 11 0.49 3.25 -1.97
N VAL A 12 -0.31 3.38 -3.00
CA VAL A 12 -0.23 4.52 -3.91
C VAL A 12 -1.35 5.46 -3.51
N GLY A 13 -0.99 6.53 -2.80
CA GLY A 13 -1.93 7.43 -2.15
C GLY A 13 -2.09 7.10 -0.67
N ALA A 14 -0.97 7.01 0.06
CA ALA A 14 -0.94 6.52 1.44
C ALA A 14 -1.82 7.33 2.40
N GLY A 15 -2.02 8.62 2.13
CA GLY A 15 -2.86 9.48 2.97
C GLY A 15 -4.33 9.48 2.60
N GLY A 16 -4.76 8.62 1.68
CA GLY A 16 -6.15 8.56 1.27
C GLY A 16 -7.08 8.07 2.37
N ILE A 17 -8.37 8.39 2.21
CA ILE A 17 -9.38 7.97 3.18
C ILE A 17 -9.41 6.45 3.29
N GLY A 18 -9.32 5.95 4.50
CA GLY A 18 -9.36 4.52 4.77
C GLY A 18 -8.04 3.80 4.59
N MET A 19 -7.03 4.45 4.03
CA MET A 19 -5.74 3.79 3.82
C MET A 19 -5.03 3.51 5.15
N SER A 20 -5.19 4.39 6.12
CA SER A 20 -4.53 4.21 7.41
C SER A 20 -5.00 2.95 8.13
N ALA A 21 -6.27 2.61 8.02
CA ALA A 21 -6.79 1.41 8.67
C ALA A 21 -6.15 0.16 8.08
N ILE A 22 -6.02 0.12 6.76
CA ILE A 22 -5.37 -1.00 6.08
C ILE A 22 -3.90 -1.07 6.44
N ALA A 23 -3.23 0.08 6.45
CA ALA A 23 -1.81 0.15 6.79
C ALA A 23 -1.55 -0.38 8.19
N ARG A 24 -2.35 0.06 9.16
CA ARG A 24 -2.19 -0.39 10.54
C ARG A 24 -2.47 -1.86 10.72
N TYR A 25 -3.45 -2.38 9.98
CA TYR A 25 -3.74 -3.81 10.01
C TYR A 25 -2.49 -4.62 9.67
N PHE A 26 -1.82 -4.26 8.57
CA PHE A 26 -0.64 -5.00 8.15
C PHE A 26 0.58 -4.72 9.01
N LEU A 27 0.73 -3.49 9.52
CA LEU A 27 1.82 -3.18 10.45
C LEU A 27 1.73 -4.07 11.69
N HIS A 28 0.53 -4.26 12.21
CA HIS A 28 0.33 -5.09 13.41
C HIS A 28 0.62 -6.55 13.12
N ARG A 29 0.61 -6.98 11.88
CA ARG A 29 0.94 -8.34 11.50
C ARG A 29 2.41 -8.53 11.17
N GLY A 30 3.21 -7.49 11.32
CA GLY A 30 4.64 -7.57 11.03
C GLY A 30 4.98 -7.54 9.55
N VAL A 31 4.05 -7.11 8.72
CA VAL A 31 4.27 -6.99 7.27
C VAL A 31 4.97 -5.66 6.98
N VAL A 32 5.87 -5.67 5.99
CA VAL A 32 6.51 -4.43 5.55
C VAL A 32 5.44 -3.56 4.89
N VAL A 33 5.28 -2.32 5.36
CA VAL A 33 4.29 -1.40 4.81
C VAL A 33 5.00 -0.15 4.32
N ALA A 34 4.76 0.21 3.07
CA ALA A 34 5.37 1.39 2.48
C ALA A 34 4.36 2.06 1.57
N GLY A 35 4.68 3.24 1.08
CA GLY A 35 3.79 3.89 0.16
C GLY A 35 4.27 5.24 -0.32
N TYR A 36 3.45 5.83 -1.17
CA TYR A 36 3.66 7.14 -1.74
C TYR A 36 2.45 8.01 -1.43
N ASP A 37 2.69 9.28 -1.15
CA ASP A 37 1.62 10.27 -1.13
C ASP A 37 2.17 11.57 -1.72
N LYS A 38 1.29 12.30 -2.37
CA LYS A 38 1.65 13.58 -2.96
C LYS A 38 1.99 14.62 -1.89
N THR A 39 1.35 14.53 -0.74
CA THR A 39 1.43 15.56 0.30
C THR A 39 1.70 14.95 1.66
N SER A 40 2.68 15.51 2.38
CA SER A 40 2.91 15.12 3.75
C SER A 40 1.82 15.75 4.62
N THR A 41 1.15 14.95 5.40
CA THR A 41 0.09 15.39 6.31
C THR A 41 0.39 14.88 7.70
N GLU A 42 -0.39 15.34 8.67
CA GLU A 42 -0.25 14.83 10.02
C GLU A 42 -0.46 13.31 10.05
N LEU A 43 -1.45 12.82 9.28
CA LEU A 43 -1.72 11.40 9.23
C LEU A 43 -0.55 10.61 8.65
N THR A 44 0.02 11.07 7.52
CA THR A 44 1.14 10.34 6.92
C THR A 44 2.36 10.34 7.85
N ARG A 45 2.61 11.45 8.52
CA ARG A 45 3.72 11.52 9.48
C ARG A 45 3.50 10.57 10.65
N GLN A 46 2.25 10.44 11.10
CA GLN A 46 1.92 9.50 12.17
C GLN A 46 2.14 8.06 11.73
N LEU A 47 1.74 7.72 10.50
CA LEU A 47 1.97 6.39 9.95
C LEU A 47 3.45 6.08 9.87
N GLU A 48 4.27 7.07 9.49
CA GLU A 48 5.72 6.90 9.46
C GLU A 48 6.27 6.56 10.84
N LYS A 49 5.75 7.21 11.87
CA LYS A 49 6.18 6.92 13.25
C LYS A 49 5.78 5.51 13.67
N GLU A 50 4.71 4.99 13.09
CA GLU A 50 4.24 3.64 13.40
C GLU A 50 4.99 2.55 12.65
N GLY A 51 5.86 2.94 11.72
CA GLY A 51 6.70 1.97 11.02
C GLY A 51 6.49 1.91 9.51
N MET A 52 5.65 2.76 8.95
CA MET A 52 5.41 2.79 7.52
C MET A 52 6.45 3.67 6.81
N ALA A 53 7.01 3.18 5.72
CA ALA A 53 7.97 3.95 4.93
C ALA A 53 7.23 4.70 3.82
N ILE A 54 7.12 6.02 3.95
CA ILE A 54 6.40 6.85 2.98
C ILE A 54 7.35 7.81 2.30
N HIS A 55 7.24 7.94 0.98
CA HIS A 55 7.94 9.00 0.25
C HIS A 55 6.92 9.86 -0.47
N TYR A 56 7.34 11.08 -0.82
CA TYR A 56 6.42 12.10 -1.34
C TYR A 56 6.74 12.53 -2.75
N GLU A 57 7.60 11.79 -3.41
CA GLU A 57 7.98 12.05 -4.79
C GLU A 57 7.57 10.86 -5.65
N GLU A 58 6.95 11.14 -6.80
CA GLU A 58 6.56 10.08 -7.73
C GLU A 58 7.81 9.55 -8.42
N ASN A 59 8.35 8.46 -7.89
CA ASN A 59 9.61 7.92 -8.38
C ASN A 59 9.67 6.43 -8.08
N THR A 60 9.68 5.61 -9.13
CA THR A 60 9.70 4.15 -8.96
C THR A 60 10.97 3.66 -8.26
N GLN A 61 12.05 4.44 -8.33
CA GLN A 61 13.29 4.05 -7.65
C GLN A 61 13.18 4.15 -6.14
N LEU A 62 12.19 4.90 -5.64
CA LEU A 62 11.97 5.04 -4.20
C LEU A 62 11.14 3.89 -3.62
N ILE A 63 10.62 3.02 -4.45
CA ILE A 63 9.88 1.85 -3.97
C ILE A 63 10.86 0.94 -3.23
N PRO A 64 10.57 0.61 -1.95
CA PRO A 64 11.49 -0.24 -1.18
C PRO A 64 11.71 -1.59 -1.84
N LYS A 65 12.91 -2.12 -1.67
CA LYS A 65 13.26 -3.41 -2.23
C LYS A 65 12.31 -4.51 -1.78
N ALA A 66 11.87 -4.45 -0.53
CA ALA A 66 10.94 -5.44 0.01
C ALA A 66 9.59 -5.44 -0.70
N CYS A 67 9.25 -4.34 -1.38
CA CYS A 67 7.99 -4.21 -2.11
C CYS A 67 8.14 -4.46 -3.60
N ARG A 68 9.23 -5.07 -4.03
CA ARG A 68 9.48 -5.31 -5.46
C ARG A 68 9.27 -6.76 -5.88
N ASN A 69 8.78 -7.60 -4.98
CA ASN A 69 8.51 -8.99 -5.30
C ASN A 69 7.01 -9.18 -5.56
N PRO A 70 6.59 -9.39 -6.82
CA PRO A 70 5.16 -9.53 -7.13
C PRO A 70 4.52 -10.77 -6.51
N GLN A 71 5.31 -11.72 -6.07
CA GLN A 71 4.79 -12.95 -5.50
C GLN A 71 4.21 -12.76 -4.09
N ASN A 72 4.67 -11.74 -3.36
CA ASN A 72 4.24 -11.55 -1.99
C ASN A 72 3.94 -10.09 -1.62
N THR A 73 3.83 -9.22 -2.62
CA THR A 73 3.52 -7.81 -2.40
C THR A 73 2.12 -7.48 -2.90
N LEU A 74 1.33 -6.87 -2.03
CA LEU A 74 0.02 -6.35 -2.40
C LEU A 74 0.14 -4.84 -2.62
N VAL A 75 -0.39 -4.35 -3.72
CA VAL A 75 -0.40 -2.91 -4.02
C VAL A 75 -1.83 -2.39 -3.87
N VAL A 76 -2.00 -1.34 -3.08
CA VAL A 76 -3.30 -0.74 -2.81
C VAL A 76 -3.30 0.71 -3.30
N TYR A 77 -4.31 1.10 -4.05
CA TYR A 77 -4.39 2.47 -4.56
C TYR A 77 -5.77 3.06 -4.35
N THR A 78 -5.86 4.40 -4.43
CA THR A 78 -7.13 5.11 -4.33
C THR A 78 -7.58 5.57 -5.71
N PRO A 79 -8.89 5.79 -5.92
CA PRO A 79 -9.37 6.30 -7.21
C PRO A 79 -8.80 7.66 -7.59
N ALA A 80 -8.24 8.40 -6.64
CA ALA A 80 -7.65 9.71 -6.93
C ALA A 80 -6.35 9.61 -7.72
N ILE A 81 -5.72 8.43 -7.76
CA ILE A 81 -4.46 8.24 -8.47
C ILE A 81 -4.75 7.92 -9.93
N PRO A 82 -4.17 8.68 -10.88
CA PRO A 82 -4.40 8.39 -12.30
C PRO A 82 -3.67 7.13 -12.73
N LYS A 83 -4.18 6.47 -13.76
CA LYS A 83 -3.57 5.24 -14.28
C LYS A 83 -2.15 5.46 -14.78
N GLU A 84 -1.85 6.67 -15.21
CA GLU A 84 -0.53 7.01 -15.74
C GLU A 84 0.50 7.28 -14.65
N HIS A 85 0.09 7.25 -13.38
CA HIS A 85 1.04 7.44 -12.28
C HIS A 85 2.20 6.46 -12.43
N ALA A 86 3.42 6.96 -12.37
CA ALA A 86 4.60 6.15 -12.68
C ALA A 86 4.70 4.90 -11.80
N GLU A 87 4.43 5.06 -10.50
CA GLU A 87 4.53 3.93 -9.59
C GLU A 87 3.41 2.92 -9.81
N LEU A 88 2.20 3.40 -10.03
CA LEU A 88 1.08 2.51 -10.29
C LEU A 88 1.29 1.74 -11.59
N ALA A 89 1.77 2.41 -12.64
CA ALA A 89 2.07 1.77 -13.92
C ALA A 89 3.17 0.74 -13.75
N TYR A 90 4.19 1.04 -12.94
CA TYR A 90 5.26 0.09 -12.67
C TYR A 90 4.69 -1.23 -12.12
N PHE A 91 3.80 -1.14 -11.12
CA PHE A 91 3.25 -2.33 -10.52
C PHE A 91 2.36 -3.11 -11.49
N HIS A 92 1.53 -2.39 -12.27
CA HIS A 92 0.69 -3.05 -13.29
C HIS A 92 1.54 -3.77 -14.33
N ASN A 93 2.61 -3.13 -14.79
CA ASN A 93 3.44 -3.67 -15.87
C ASN A 93 4.32 -4.82 -15.43
N ASN A 94 4.52 -4.99 -14.13
CA ASN A 94 5.40 -6.01 -13.60
C ASN A 94 4.66 -7.16 -12.91
N GLY A 95 3.35 -7.26 -13.15
CA GLY A 95 2.58 -8.41 -12.71
C GLY A 95 2.23 -8.44 -11.24
N PHE A 96 2.25 -7.29 -10.58
CA PHE A 96 1.86 -7.20 -9.18
C PHE A 96 0.35 -7.30 -9.04
N GLU A 97 -0.10 -7.78 -7.89
CA GLU A 97 -1.51 -7.73 -7.56
C GLU A 97 -1.85 -6.33 -7.08
N VAL A 98 -2.68 -5.63 -7.85
CA VAL A 98 -3.04 -4.23 -7.58
C VAL A 98 -4.54 -4.16 -7.31
N GLU A 99 -4.92 -3.67 -6.12
CA GLU A 99 -6.31 -3.61 -5.72
C GLU A 99 -6.71 -2.23 -5.23
N LYS A 100 -7.96 -1.87 -5.46
CA LYS A 100 -8.50 -0.64 -4.91
C LYS A 100 -8.70 -0.79 -3.41
N ARG A 101 -8.61 0.34 -2.71
CA ARG A 101 -8.82 0.37 -1.26
C ARG A 101 -10.11 -0.36 -0.84
N ALA A 102 -11.21 -0.10 -1.54
CA ALA A 102 -12.49 -0.71 -1.18
C ALA A 102 -12.46 -2.23 -1.28
N GLN A 103 -11.75 -2.76 -2.27
CA GLN A 103 -11.62 -4.21 -2.44
C GLN A 103 -10.85 -4.83 -1.28
N VAL A 104 -9.78 -4.16 -0.86
CA VAL A 104 -8.97 -4.66 0.25
C VAL A 104 -9.77 -4.64 1.55
N LEU A 105 -10.48 -3.54 1.81
CA LEU A 105 -11.31 -3.46 3.01
C LEU A 105 -12.36 -4.56 3.05
N GLY A 106 -12.98 -4.86 1.91
CA GLY A 106 -13.94 -5.94 1.84
C GLY A 106 -13.32 -7.29 2.17
N THR A 107 -12.11 -7.53 1.66
CA THR A 107 -11.37 -8.76 1.93
C THR A 107 -11.02 -8.87 3.41
N LEU A 108 -10.52 -7.79 4.01
CA LEU A 108 -10.16 -7.79 5.42
C LEU A 108 -11.38 -8.03 6.30
N THR A 109 -12.50 -7.42 5.97
CA THR A 109 -13.73 -7.60 6.73
C THR A 109 -14.17 -9.04 6.74
N ARG A 110 -14.11 -9.71 5.60
CA ARG A 110 -14.48 -11.11 5.51
C ARG A 110 -13.53 -12.01 6.29
N THR A 111 -12.24 -11.69 6.23
CA THR A 111 -11.21 -12.46 6.90
C THR A 111 -11.31 -12.35 8.42
N HIS A 112 -11.73 -11.18 8.90
CA HIS A 112 -11.85 -10.94 10.33
C HIS A 112 -13.14 -11.43 10.94
N LYS A 113 -13.97 -11.97 10.15
CA LYS A 113 -15.23 -12.41 10.67
C LYS A 113 -15.05 -13.55 11.64
N GLY A 114 -15.29 -13.30 12.74
CA GLY A 114 -15.22 -14.29 13.83
C GLY A 114 -14.74 -15.13 14.27
#